data_f44ac9662200125ce7b4ad4a1adb4c51
#
_entry.id   f44ac9662200125ce7b4ad4a1adb4c51
#
_cell.length_a   1.000
_cell.length_b   1.000
_cell.length_c   1.000
_cell.angle_alpha   90.00
_cell.angle_beta   90.00
_cell.angle_gamma   90.00
#
_symmetry.space_group_name_H-M   'P 1'
#
loop_
_entity.id
_entity.type
_entity.pdbx_description
1 polymer ?
#
loop_
_entity_poly.entity_id
_entity_poly.type
_entity_poly.pdbx_seq_one_letter_code
_entity_poly.pdbx_strand_id
1 'polypeptide(L)'
;MPVTCGIDQGRRRTLATASLALGALALPNATVWAQRTGPATDRLAWPPAPAPLAAQHQRAWAGLSSRIEVQLPDVQSLAVLHRGHLAHEFYRAGVTADTLQDTQSVTKSVLALLFGQAQADGHVRGPDELVAQRLPQMLRVGADARVQRLRFAHLLTMTAGWKGDQTAQRDRDDDLAQIVRRPFVAQPGERFAYDNGSANLLALALASAVGQPLADYARARLFEPLGIRRFAWRQGAQGRALGALGLSLSTRAMARLGELVLAQGQWQDHALVPTAFVRAATERQSAGGYPLGAAYGYLWWLGASAPRRTAMANGYGGQWIYVHPPLDLVVAVTSRRTPESAARGQGLSLIERDIVPTVQHMR
;
A
#
# COMPACT_ATOMS: atom_id res chain seq x y z
N MET A 1 57.12 -25.11 -65.98
CA MET A 1 58.31 -25.95 -65.62
C MET A 1 58.53 -25.90 -64.14
N PRO A 2 58.82 -27.03 -63.57
CA PRO A 2 58.66 -27.38 -62.15
C PRO A 2 59.92 -27.13 -61.34
N VAL A 3 59.84 -27.08 -60.04
CA VAL A 3 60.77 -27.74 -59.13
C VAL A 3 60.08 -28.06 -57.79
N THR A 4 60.17 -29.29 -57.53
CA THR A 4 59.83 -30.14 -56.43
C THR A 4 60.62 -29.95 -55.14
N CYS A 5 60.13 -30.58 -54.10
CA CYS A 5 60.82 -31.16 -52.93
C CYS A 5 60.76 -30.27 -51.65
N GLY A 6 60.41 -30.73 -50.54
CA GLY A 6 60.56 -32.01 -49.90
C GLY A 6 59.74 -32.09 -48.56
N ILE A 7 59.52 -33.28 -48.21
CA ILE A 7 58.78 -33.82 -47.06
C ILE A 7 59.57 -33.58 -45.77
N ASP A 8 58.96 -33.22 -44.69
CA ASP A 8 59.28 -33.89 -43.43
C ASP A 8 58.04 -34.00 -42.48
N GLN A 9 57.93 -35.18 -41.89
CA GLN A 9 56.88 -35.64 -40.96
C GLN A 9 57.25 -35.22 -39.54
N GLY A 10 56.28 -34.82 -38.81
CA GLY A 10 56.51 -34.73 -37.36
C GLY A 10 55.37 -34.22 -36.49
N ARG A 11 54.59 -35.16 -35.98
CA ARG A 11 53.80 -35.07 -34.72
C ARG A 11 52.42 -34.38 -34.73
N ARG A 12 51.44 -35.23 -34.85
CA ARG A 12 50.06 -35.03 -34.42
C ARG A 12 49.99 -34.65 -32.95
N ARG A 13 49.40 -33.50 -32.65
CA ARG A 13 48.73 -33.20 -31.36
C ARG A 13 47.31 -32.81 -31.65
N THR A 14 46.41 -33.70 -31.33
CA THR A 14 44.98 -33.52 -31.29
C THR A 14 44.64 -32.47 -30.25
N LEU A 15 44.15 -31.30 -30.69
CA LEU A 15 43.48 -30.33 -29.85
C LEU A 15 41.94 -30.58 -29.99
N ALA A 16 41.36 -31.12 -28.94
CA ALA A 16 39.92 -31.24 -28.83
C ALA A 16 39.34 -29.82 -28.62
N THR A 17 38.60 -29.33 -29.59
CA THR A 17 37.81 -28.12 -29.46
C THR A 17 36.51 -28.47 -28.70
N ALA A 18 36.47 -28.11 -27.42
CA ALA A 18 35.23 -28.16 -26.65
C ALA A 18 34.40 -26.92 -27.03
N SER A 19 33.36 -27.14 -27.83
CA SER A 19 32.32 -26.14 -28.07
C SER A 19 31.43 -26.02 -26.81
N LEU A 20 31.64 -24.94 -26.06
CA LEU A 20 30.69 -24.53 -25.00
C LEU A 20 29.50 -23.89 -25.68
N ALA A 21 28.43 -24.65 -25.80
CA ALA A 21 27.08 -24.11 -26.08
C ALA A 21 26.60 -23.36 -24.83
N LEU A 22 26.65 -22.04 -24.84
CA LEU A 22 25.91 -21.20 -23.88
C LEU A 22 24.41 -21.33 -24.18
N GLY A 23 23.73 -22.26 -23.51
CA GLY A 23 22.29 -22.27 -23.41
C GLY A 23 21.85 -21.09 -22.54
N ALA A 24 21.34 -20.06 -23.15
CA ALA A 24 20.61 -19.00 -22.44
C ALA A 24 19.30 -19.60 -21.89
N LEU A 25 19.33 -20.05 -20.64
CA LEU A 25 18.13 -20.32 -19.88
C LEU A 25 17.47 -18.99 -19.57
N ALA A 26 16.43 -18.63 -20.33
CA ALA A 26 15.48 -17.61 -19.98
C ALA A 26 14.76 -18.04 -18.69
N LEU A 27 15.21 -17.51 -17.54
CA LEU A 27 14.50 -17.65 -16.29
C LEU A 27 13.17 -16.88 -16.41
N PRO A 28 12.03 -17.47 -16.05
CA PRO A 28 10.77 -16.73 -16.00
C PRO A 28 10.92 -15.60 -14.99
N ASN A 29 10.40 -14.40 -15.33
CA ASN A 29 10.35 -13.22 -14.45
C ASN A 29 9.65 -13.59 -13.13
N ALA A 30 10.40 -14.08 -12.16
CA ALA A 30 9.92 -14.33 -10.83
C ALA A 30 9.75 -12.96 -10.14
N THR A 31 8.50 -12.55 -9.94
CA THR A 31 8.16 -11.41 -9.08
C THR A 31 8.76 -11.70 -7.70
N VAL A 32 9.84 -11.02 -7.35
CA VAL A 32 10.53 -11.25 -6.08
C VAL A 32 9.66 -10.65 -4.96
N TRP A 33 9.07 -11.54 -4.16
CA TRP A 33 8.38 -11.18 -2.93
C TRP A 33 9.41 -11.20 -1.80
N ALA A 34 9.56 -10.11 -1.06
CA ALA A 34 10.32 -10.14 0.19
C ALA A 34 9.51 -10.93 1.24
N GLN A 35 9.58 -12.26 1.17
CA GLN A 35 9.06 -13.14 2.20
C GLN A 35 10.12 -13.32 3.28
N ARG A 36 10.03 -12.57 4.37
CA ARG A 36 10.60 -13.02 5.64
C ARG A 36 9.48 -13.67 6.44
N THR A 37 9.54 -14.99 6.57
CA THR A 37 8.65 -15.78 7.43
C THR A 37 8.91 -15.40 8.88
N GLY A 38 8.09 -14.51 9.42
CA GLY A 38 7.93 -14.33 10.87
C GLY A 38 7.22 -15.55 11.49
N PRO A 39 7.01 -15.56 12.82
CA PRO A 39 6.27 -16.62 13.49
C PRO A 39 4.89 -16.82 12.85
N ALA A 40 4.38 -18.04 12.91
CA ALA A 40 3.32 -18.58 12.07
C ALA A 40 1.97 -17.82 12.07
N THR A 41 1.69 -16.95 13.03
CA THR A 41 0.42 -16.23 13.15
C THR A 41 0.59 -14.79 13.62
N ASP A 42 -0.30 -13.88 13.16
CA ASP A 42 -0.43 -12.54 13.69
C ASP A 42 -0.98 -12.58 15.14
N ARG A 43 -0.57 -11.64 15.98
CA ARG A 43 -1.12 -11.45 17.33
C ARG A 43 -2.24 -10.40 17.31
N LEU A 44 -3.22 -10.59 16.42
CA LEU A 44 -4.32 -9.66 16.24
C LEU A 44 -5.55 -10.17 16.99
N ALA A 45 -5.65 -9.80 18.25
CA ALA A 45 -6.81 -10.06 19.09
C ALA A 45 -7.40 -8.74 19.58
N TRP A 46 -8.72 -8.71 19.76
CA TRP A 46 -9.46 -7.63 20.39
C TRP A 46 -10.14 -8.14 21.66
N PRO A 47 -10.30 -7.30 22.66
CA PRO A 47 -11.06 -7.69 23.86
C PRO A 47 -12.49 -8.09 23.48
N PRO A 48 -13.09 -9.07 24.17
CA PRO A 48 -14.48 -9.40 23.96
C PRO A 48 -15.37 -8.18 24.27
N ALA A 49 -16.42 -7.99 23.49
CA ALA A 49 -17.40 -6.94 23.76
C ALA A 49 -18.14 -7.23 25.08
N PRO A 50 -18.49 -6.20 25.89
CA PRO A 50 -19.39 -6.36 27.02
C PRO A 50 -20.69 -7.02 26.61
N ALA A 51 -21.29 -7.84 27.49
CA ALA A 51 -22.44 -8.67 27.14
C ALA A 51 -23.60 -7.93 26.44
N PRO A 52 -24.03 -6.72 26.87
CA PRO A 52 -25.06 -5.98 26.16
C PRO A 52 -24.67 -5.62 24.72
N LEU A 53 -23.41 -5.17 24.50
CA LEU A 53 -22.91 -4.84 23.19
C LEU A 53 -22.71 -6.08 22.31
N ALA A 54 -22.22 -7.18 22.89
CA ALA A 54 -22.07 -8.45 22.19
C ALA A 54 -23.41 -8.97 21.68
N ALA A 55 -24.46 -8.93 22.52
CA ALA A 55 -25.82 -9.31 22.12
C ALA A 55 -26.40 -8.37 21.03
N GLN A 56 -26.07 -7.08 21.07
CA GLN A 56 -26.45 -6.11 20.06
C GLN A 56 -25.75 -6.43 18.72
N HIS A 57 -24.43 -6.69 18.73
CA HIS A 57 -23.68 -7.12 17.56
C HIS A 57 -24.26 -8.40 16.96
N GLN A 58 -24.52 -9.42 17.78
CA GLN A 58 -25.07 -10.69 17.30
C GLN A 58 -26.41 -10.50 16.55
N ARG A 59 -27.32 -9.67 17.08
CA ARG A 59 -28.61 -9.39 16.43
C ARG A 59 -28.41 -8.58 15.13
N ALA A 60 -27.55 -7.56 15.17
CA ALA A 60 -27.37 -6.64 14.07
C ALA A 60 -26.70 -7.29 12.84
N TRP A 61 -25.79 -8.23 13.09
CA TRP A 61 -25.04 -8.94 12.03
C TRP A 61 -25.66 -10.31 11.68
N ALA A 62 -26.82 -10.65 12.24
CA ALA A 62 -27.51 -11.90 11.90
C ALA A 62 -27.77 -11.96 10.38
N GLY A 63 -27.32 -13.04 9.74
CA GLY A 63 -27.48 -13.23 8.29
C GLY A 63 -26.52 -12.45 7.38
N LEU A 64 -25.67 -11.55 7.91
CA LEU A 64 -24.75 -10.76 7.08
C LEU A 64 -23.77 -11.65 6.29
N SER A 65 -23.21 -12.68 6.92
CA SER A 65 -22.30 -13.62 6.25
C SER A 65 -22.99 -14.37 5.10
N SER A 66 -24.21 -14.87 5.32
CA SER A 66 -24.99 -15.54 4.26
C SER A 66 -25.33 -14.59 3.12
N ARG A 67 -25.64 -13.33 3.42
CA ARG A 67 -25.89 -12.31 2.41
C ARG A 67 -24.61 -12.01 1.59
N ILE A 68 -23.47 -11.85 2.23
CA ILE A 68 -22.19 -11.64 1.52
C ILE A 68 -21.91 -12.84 0.63
N GLU A 69 -22.08 -14.05 1.13
CA GLU A 69 -21.81 -15.28 0.38
C GLU A 69 -22.64 -15.35 -0.91
N VAL A 70 -23.93 -15.02 -0.84
CA VAL A 70 -24.87 -15.17 -1.97
C VAL A 70 -24.89 -13.94 -2.88
N GLN A 71 -24.92 -12.72 -2.32
CA GLN A 71 -25.20 -11.51 -3.08
C GLN A 71 -23.97 -10.70 -3.43
N LEU A 72 -22.84 -10.90 -2.75
CA LEU A 72 -21.63 -10.12 -2.93
C LEU A 72 -20.42 -11.01 -3.29
N PRO A 73 -20.46 -11.72 -4.45
CA PRO A 73 -19.48 -12.74 -4.80
C PRO A 73 -18.03 -12.23 -4.96
N ASP A 74 -17.84 -10.92 -5.09
CA ASP A 74 -16.49 -10.34 -5.17
C ASP A 74 -15.84 -10.21 -3.80
N VAL A 75 -16.61 -10.00 -2.73
CA VAL A 75 -16.08 -9.85 -1.38
C VAL A 75 -15.45 -11.16 -0.92
N GLN A 76 -14.17 -11.09 -0.54
CA GLN A 76 -13.39 -12.24 -0.10
C GLN A 76 -13.31 -12.33 1.41
N SER A 77 -13.22 -11.19 2.08
CA SER A 77 -13.19 -11.13 3.54
C SER A 77 -13.66 -9.78 4.06
N LEU A 78 -14.12 -9.80 5.30
CA LEU A 78 -14.60 -8.63 6.04
C LEU A 78 -14.15 -8.73 7.49
N ALA A 79 -13.74 -7.61 8.09
CA ALA A 79 -13.62 -7.43 9.54
C ALA A 79 -14.25 -6.10 9.93
N VAL A 80 -15.14 -6.12 10.91
CA VAL A 80 -15.83 -4.96 11.46
C VAL A 80 -15.41 -4.76 12.90
N LEU A 81 -14.77 -3.62 13.19
CA LEU A 81 -14.48 -3.18 14.56
C LEU A 81 -15.46 -2.09 14.94
N HIS A 82 -16.12 -2.23 16.07
CA HIS A 82 -17.03 -1.24 16.62
C HIS A 82 -16.76 -1.06 18.11
N ARG A 83 -16.48 0.18 18.52
CA ARG A 83 -16.15 0.55 19.91
C ARG A 83 -14.98 -0.27 20.48
N GLY A 84 -13.93 -0.46 19.68
CA GLY A 84 -12.73 -1.19 20.08
C GLY A 84 -12.88 -2.72 20.13
N HIS A 85 -14.01 -3.27 19.69
CA HIS A 85 -14.28 -4.71 19.69
C HIS A 85 -14.47 -5.26 18.29
N LEU A 86 -14.02 -6.50 18.05
CA LEU A 86 -14.31 -7.21 16.81
C LEU A 86 -15.79 -7.63 16.81
N ALA A 87 -16.59 -6.91 16.04
CA ALA A 87 -18.05 -7.05 16.02
C ALA A 87 -18.54 -8.10 15.03
N HIS A 88 -17.84 -8.27 13.91
CA HIS A 88 -18.17 -9.27 12.89
C HIS A 88 -16.97 -9.58 12.02
N GLU A 89 -16.88 -10.82 11.54
CA GLU A 89 -15.93 -11.27 10.53
C GLU A 89 -16.61 -12.17 9.51
N PHE A 90 -16.10 -12.10 8.29
CA PHE A 90 -16.47 -13.02 7.22
C PHE A 90 -15.23 -13.39 6.41
N TYR A 91 -15.11 -14.66 6.03
CA TYR A 91 -14.06 -15.18 5.18
C TYR A 91 -14.69 -16.17 4.19
N ARG A 92 -14.53 -15.87 2.90
CA ARG A 92 -15.01 -16.75 1.83
C ARG A 92 -14.23 -18.06 1.82
N ALA A 93 -14.82 -19.13 1.31
CA ALA A 93 -14.16 -20.42 1.19
C ALA A 93 -12.75 -20.27 0.54
N GLY A 94 -11.73 -20.86 1.19
CA GLY A 94 -10.33 -20.74 0.81
C GLY A 94 -9.60 -19.49 1.36
N VAL A 95 -10.31 -18.60 2.07
CA VAL A 95 -9.73 -17.44 2.77
C VAL A 95 -9.87 -17.64 4.27
N THR A 96 -8.86 -17.25 5.03
CA THR A 96 -8.84 -17.31 6.50
C THR A 96 -8.44 -15.97 7.09
N ALA A 97 -8.52 -15.83 8.41
CA ALA A 97 -8.05 -14.63 9.12
C ALA A 97 -6.57 -14.31 8.86
N ASP A 98 -5.77 -15.33 8.55
CA ASP A 98 -4.33 -15.22 8.31
C ASP A 98 -3.95 -15.14 6.81
N THR A 99 -4.93 -15.23 5.91
CA THR A 99 -4.66 -15.16 4.47
C THR A 99 -4.20 -13.77 4.08
N LEU A 100 -2.99 -13.66 3.50
CA LEU A 100 -2.49 -12.40 2.96
C LEU A 100 -3.22 -12.07 1.66
N GLN A 101 -3.83 -10.89 1.62
CA GLN A 101 -4.51 -10.34 0.46
C GLN A 101 -3.67 -9.18 -0.09
N ASP A 102 -3.47 -9.12 -1.42
CA ASP A 102 -2.83 -7.97 -2.04
C ASP A 102 -3.75 -6.75 -1.92
N THR A 103 -3.35 -5.80 -1.10
CA THR A 103 -4.16 -4.64 -0.72
C THR A 103 -4.19 -3.54 -1.78
N GLN A 104 -3.43 -3.72 -2.87
CA GLN A 104 -3.34 -2.74 -3.94
C GLN A 104 -2.97 -1.34 -3.39
N SER A 105 -3.68 -0.30 -3.79
CA SER A 105 -3.38 1.09 -3.39
C SER A 105 -3.64 1.44 -1.92
N VAL A 106 -4.19 0.53 -1.10
CA VAL A 106 -4.15 0.67 0.37
C VAL A 106 -2.70 0.83 0.86
N THR A 107 -1.73 0.27 0.13
CA THR A 107 -0.29 0.48 0.32
C THR A 107 0.08 1.95 0.51
N LYS A 108 -0.53 2.86 -0.25
CA LYS A 108 -0.27 4.31 -0.18
C LYS A 108 -0.62 4.88 1.20
N SER A 109 -1.76 4.47 1.75
CA SER A 109 -2.20 4.94 3.07
C SER A 109 -1.30 4.43 4.20
N VAL A 110 -0.78 3.20 4.06
CA VAL A 110 0.26 2.68 4.97
C VAL A 110 1.56 3.47 4.83
N LEU A 111 1.95 3.83 3.61
CA LEU A 111 3.13 4.67 3.36
C LEU A 111 3.02 6.04 4.02
N ALA A 112 1.82 6.64 4.08
CA ALA A 112 1.59 7.87 4.84
C ALA A 112 1.86 7.69 6.34
N LEU A 113 1.39 6.60 6.94
CA LEU A 113 1.67 6.32 8.36
C LEU A 113 3.17 6.17 8.63
N LEU A 114 3.89 5.50 7.73
CA LEU A 114 5.35 5.36 7.81
C LEU A 114 6.08 6.71 7.66
N PHE A 115 5.56 7.61 6.83
CA PHE A 115 6.09 8.97 6.74
C PHE A 115 5.93 9.72 8.06
N GLY A 116 4.75 9.61 8.69
CA GLY A 116 4.51 10.22 10.02
C GLY A 116 5.45 9.69 11.09
N GLN A 117 5.76 8.39 11.07
CA GLN A 117 6.76 7.80 11.96
C GLN A 117 8.18 8.28 11.66
N ALA A 118 8.57 8.31 10.38
CA ALA A 118 9.89 8.82 10.01
C ALA A 118 10.07 10.30 10.38
N GLN A 119 8.99 11.08 10.43
CA GLN A 119 9.00 12.43 10.97
C GLN A 119 9.22 12.42 12.49
N ALA A 120 8.54 11.55 13.22
CA ALA A 120 8.72 11.41 14.67
C ALA A 120 10.13 10.95 15.04
N ASP A 121 10.71 10.06 14.24
CA ASP A 121 12.07 9.54 14.40
C ASP A 121 13.16 10.54 13.95
N GLY A 122 12.79 11.71 13.39
CA GLY A 122 13.72 12.73 12.92
C GLY A 122 14.38 12.43 11.56
N HIS A 123 13.95 11.39 10.87
CA HIS A 123 14.47 11.04 9.54
C HIS A 123 14.02 12.02 8.45
N VAL A 124 12.85 12.64 8.62
CA VAL A 124 12.34 13.74 7.78
C VAL A 124 11.80 14.85 8.67
N ARG A 125 11.88 16.10 8.23
CA ARG A 125 11.40 17.25 9.02
C ARG A 125 9.88 17.42 8.93
N GLY A 126 9.27 16.89 7.88
CA GLY A 126 7.83 16.96 7.67
C GLY A 126 7.45 17.17 6.20
N PRO A 127 6.14 17.37 5.93
CA PRO A 127 5.62 17.47 4.58
C PRO A 127 6.24 18.62 3.74
N ASP A 128 6.66 19.70 4.35
CA ASP A 128 7.25 20.85 3.65
C ASP A 128 8.71 20.67 3.25
N GLU A 129 9.35 19.62 3.70
CA GLU A 129 10.74 19.32 3.32
C GLU A 129 10.82 18.98 1.83
N LEU A 130 11.89 19.49 1.16
CA LEU A 130 12.17 19.15 -0.24
C LEU A 130 12.57 17.68 -0.34
N VAL A 131 11.95 16.95 -1.26
CA VAL A 131 12.25 15.52 -1.51
C VAL A 131 13.72 15.32 -1.84
N ALA A 132 14.32 16.25 -2.59
CA ALA A 132 15.71 16.20 -2.99
C ALA A 132 16.71 16.25 -1.83
N GLN A 133 16.31 16.71 -0.65
CA GLN A 133 17.18 16.69 0.55
C GLN A 133 17.40 15.27 1.07
N ARG A 134 16.46 14.37 0.82
CA ARG A 134 16.55 12.94 1.20
C ARG A 134 16.89 12.03 0.03
N LEU A 135 16.65 12.49 -1.19
CA LEU A 135 16.93 11.73 -2.42
C LEU A 135 17.62 12.63 -3.46
N PRO A 136 18.87 13.13 -3.21
CA PRO A 136 19.54 14.08 -4.08
C PRO A 136 19.81 13.53 -5.49
N GLN A 137 19.83 12.22 -5.67
CA GLN A 137 20.01 11.57 -6.97
C GLN A 137 18.92 11.97 -7.97
N MET A 138 17.72 12.35 -7.51
CA MET A 138 16.63 12.78 -8.38
C MET A 138 16.99 14.03 -9.20
N LEU A 139 17.86 14.89 -8.68
CA LEU A 139 18.30 16.12 -9.38
C LEU A 139 19.23 15.82 -10.55
N ARG A 140 19.98 14.72 -10.49
CA ARG A 140 20.91 14.30 -11.55
C ARG A 140 20.21 13.60 -12.71
N VAL A 141 19.09 12.96 -12.44
CA VAL A 141 18.32 12.19 -13.43
C VAL A 141 17.08 12.93 -13.91
N GLY A 142 16.59 13.92 -13.16
CA GLY A 142 15.46 14.75 -13.53
C GLY A 142 15.85 15.78 -14.61
N ALA A 143 15.03 15.90 -15.67
CA ALA A 143 15.26 16.83 -16.76
C ALA A 143 14.58 18.19 -16.55
N ASP A 144 13.47 18.22 -15.78
CA ASP A 144 12.65 19.41 -15.56
C ASP A 144 13.02 20.10 -14.23
N ALA A 145 13.23 21.42 -14.27
CA ALA A 145 13.60 22.20 -13.07
C ALA A 145 12.55 22.13 -11.95
N ARG A 146 11.30 21.80 -12.26
CA ARG A 146 10.23 21.63 -11.26
C ARG A 146 10.52 20.48 -10.29
N VAL A 147 11.33 19.49 -10.67
CA VAL A 147 11.78 18.40 -9.80
C VAL A 147 12.46 18.93 -8.54
N GLN A 148 13.21 20.04 -8.63
CA GLN A 148 13.91 20.66 -7.49
C GLN A 148 12.96 21.25 -6.45
N ARG A 149 11.71 21.55 -6.84
CA ARG A 149 10.68 22.18 -5.97
C ARG A 149 9.72 21.17 -5.36
N LEU A 150 9.88 19.88 -5.65
CA LEU A 150 9.03 18.84 -5.08
C LEU A 150 9.26 18.75 -3.57
N ARG A 151 8.15 18.91 -2.82
CA ARG A 151 8.08 18.70 -1.38
C ARG A 151 7.39 17.35 -1.11
N PHE A 152 7.62 16.78 0.06
CA PHE A 152 6.86 15.59 0.47
C PHE A 152 5.35 15.85 0.49
N ALA A 153 4.91 17.05 0.85
CA ALA A 153 3.50 17.46 0.77
C ALA A 153 2.90 17.18 -0.62
N HIS A 154 3.62 17.51 -1.69
CA HIS A 154 3.12 17.31 -3.06
C HIS A 154 2.92 15.83 -3.41
N LEU A 155 3.77 14.95 -2.85
CA LEU A 155 3.65 13.49 -3.04
C LEU A 155 2.50 12.91 -2.19
N LEU A 156 2.42 13.35 -0.93
CA LEU A 156 1.38 12.93 0.02
C LEU A 156 -0.03 13.36 -0.40
N THR A 157 -0.15 14.51 -1.05
CA THR A 157 -1.44 15.09 -1.50
C THR A 157 -1.78 14.78 -2.95
N MET A 158 -0.93 14.03 -3.67
CA MET A 158 -1.08 13.76 -5.09
C MET A 158 -1.15 15.03 -5.95
N THR A 159 -0.30 16.01 -5.63
CA THR A 159 -0.22 17.29 -6.34
C THR A 159 1.19 17.55 -6.90
N ALA A 160 1.92 16.50 -7.25
CA ALA A 160 3.30 16.64 -7.74
C ALA A 160 3.42 17.42 -9.07
N GLY A 161 2.33 17.54 -9.84
CA GLY A 161 2.29 18.29 -11.09
C GLY A 161 2.52 17.42 -12.34
N TRP A 162 2.73 16.11 -12.19
CA TRP A 162 2.73 15.17 -13.32
C TRP A 162 1.32 14.85 -13.80
N LYS A 163 1.19 14.41 -15.06
CA LYS A 163 -0.03 13.75 -15.51
C LYS A 163 -0.21 12.49 -14.67
N GLY A 164 -1.38 12.35 -14.05
CA GLY A 164 -1.69 11.18 -13.22
C GLY A 164 -1.54 9.88 -14.03
N ASP A 165 -0.89 8.90 -13.43
CA ASP A 165 -0.73 7.56 -14.00
C ASP A 165 -1.20 6.53 -12.99
N GLN A 166 -2.27 5.83 -13.34
CA GLN A 166 -2.86 4.74 -12.56
C GLN A 166 -2.68 3.40 -13.27
N THR A 167 -1.99 3.40 -14.42
CA THR A 167 -1.76 2.17 -15.17
C THR A 167 -0.95 1.19 -14.33
N ALA A 168 -1.36 -0.06 -14.42
CA ALA A 168 -0.78 -1.13 -13.65
C ALA A 168 0.69 -1.34 -13.98
N GLN A 169 1.46 -1.43 -12.94
CA GLN A 169 2.57 -2.34 -12.74
C GLN A 169 3.49 -2.52 -13.94
N ARG A 170 4.42 -1.60 -14.09
CA ARG A 170 5.61 -1.85 -14.90
C ARG A 170 6.69 -2.43 -13.99
N ASP A 171 7.47 -3.38 -14.48
CA ASP A 171 8.59 -3.99 -13.74
C ASP A 171 9.62 -2.96 -13.24
N ARG A 172 9.56 -1.72 -13.74
CA ARG A 172 10.48 -0.61 -13.42
C ARG A 172 9.81 0.53 -12.65
N ASP A 173 8.72 0.29 -11.97
CA ASP A 173 8.00 1.31 -11.17
C ASP A 173 8.84 1.86 -9.99
N ASP A 174 9.93 1.20 -9.61
CA ASP A 174 10.94 1.66 -8.66
C ASP A 174 12.14 2.35 -9.32
N ASP A 175 12.14 2.57 -10.62
CA ASP A 175 13.19 3.29 -11.33
C ASP A 175 13.01 4.80 -11.19
N LEU A 176 13.91 5.42 -10.42
CA LEU A 176 13.88 6.85 -10.13
C LEU A 176 13.88 7.71 -11.41
N ALA A 177 14.69 7.33 -12.40
CA ALA A 177 14.80 8.10 -13.65
C ALA A 177 13.48 8.07 -14.43
N GLN A 178 12.81 6.93 -14.48
CA GLN A 178 11.50 6.84 -15.15
C GLN A 178 10.43 7.67 -14.42
N ILE A 179 10.48 7.73 -13.09
CA ILE A 179 9.52 8.52 -12.31
C ILE A 179 9.72 10.02 -12.56
N VAL A 180 10.96 10.53 -12.42
CA VAL A 180 11.20 11.97 -12.41
C VAL A 180 11.33 12.62 -13.80
N ARG A 181 11.55 11.83 -14.85
CA ARG A 181 11.60 12.30 -16.24
C ARG A 181 10.23 12.47 -16.90
N ARG A 182 9.17 12.10 -16.20
CA ARG A 182 7.81 12.27 -16.72
C ARG A 182 7.49 13.76 -16.95
N PRO A 183 6.73 14.09 -17.99
CA PRO A 183 6.39 15.49 -18.28
C PRO A 183 5.48 16.05 -17.19
N PHE A 184 5.79 17.23 -16.71
CA PHE A 184 4.91 18.02 -15.85
C PHE A 184 3.81 18.68 -16.69
N VAL A 185 2.58 18.65 -16.17
CA VAL A 185 1.39 19.29 -16.77
C VAL A 185 0.85 20.42 -15.89
N ALA A 186 1.42 20.60 -14.68
CA ALA A 186 1.08 21.67 -13.74
C ALA A 186 2.30 21.99 -12.87
N GLN A 187 2.23 23.04 -12.06
CA GLN A 187 3.21 23.30 -11.02
C GLN A 187 2.99 22.34 -9.83
N PRO A 188 4.06 21.94 -9.10
CA PRO A 188 3.91 21.23 -7.85
C PRO A 188 3.02 22.01 -6.87
N GLY A 189 2.01 21.33 -6.31
CA GLY A 189 1.01 21.91 -5.41
C GLY A 189 -0.26 22.45 -6.09
N GLU A 190 -0.25 22.63 -7.41
CA GLU A 190 -1.34 23.33 -8.12
C GLU A 190 -2.57 22.42 -8.38
N ARG A 191 -2.34 21.17 -8.78
CA ARG A 191 -3.42 20.32 -9.26
C ARG A 191 -3.31 18.90 -8.70
N PHE A 192 -4.43 18.37 -8.19
CA PHE A 192 -4.55 16.97 -7.84
C PHE A 192 -4.55 16.09 -9.10
N ALA A 193 -3.74 15.05 -9.07
CA ALA A 193 -3.74 13.99 -10.07
C ALA A 193 -3.30 12.69 -9.37
N TYR A 194 -4.22 11.73 -9.23
CA TYR A 194 -3.90 10.44 -8.60
C TYR A 194 -2.84 9.71 -9.41
N ASP A 195 -1.71 9.40 -8.78
CA ASP A 195 -0.48 9.04 -9.48
C ASP A 195 0.36 8.00 -8.72
N ASN A 196 0.60 6.86 -9.35
CA ASN A 196 1.44 5.80 -8.79
C ASN A 196 2.91 6.22 -8.66
N GLY A 197 3.42 6.99 -9.62
CA GLY A 197 4.80 7.44 -9.60
C GLY A 197 5.11 8.38 -8.43
N SER A 198 4.17 9.23 -8.03
CA SER A 198 4.30 10.08 -6.83
C SER A 198 4.45 9.24 -5.56
N ALA A 199 3.65 8.19 -5.41
CA ALA A 199 3.76 7.29 -4.26
C ALA A 199 5.06 6.45 -4.29
N ASN A 200 5.50 6.02 -5.48
CA ASN A 200 6.76 5.30 -5.62
C ASN A 200 7.96 6.22 -5.32
N LEU A 201 7.93 7.50 -5.76
CA LEU A 201 8.96 8.47 -5.39
C LEU A 201 9.01 8.71 -3.87
N LEU A 202 7.85 8.80 -3.22
CA LEU A 202 7.78 8.91 -1.77
C LEU A 202 8.42 7.71 -1.08
N ALA A 203 8.15 6.48 -1.54
CA ALA A 203 8.75 5.27 -0.99
C ALA A 203 10.27 5.25 -1.15
N LEU A 204 10.79 5.67 -2.33
CA LEU A 204 12.23 5.77 -2.58
C LEU A 204 12.90 6.80 -1.67
N ALA A 205 12.27 7.99 -1.53
CA ALA A 205 12.80 9.06 -0.70
C ALA A 205 12.75 8.69 0.79
N LEU A 206 11.69 8.02 1.21
CA LEU A 206 11.55 7.55 2.60
C LEU A 206 12.58 6.46 2.93
N ALA A 207 12.76 5.46 2.06
CA ALA A 207 13.79 4.43 2.23
C ALA A 207 15.20 5.05 2.33
N SER A 208 15.49 6.06 1.50
CA SER A 208 16.73 6.82 1.57
C SER A 208 16.89 7.60 2.88
N ALA A 209 15.80 8.23 3.36
CA ALA A 209 15.81 9.00 4.60
C ALA A 209 16.04 8.12 5.85
N VAL A 210 15.41 6.94 5.90
CA VAL A 210 15.56 6.01 7.03
C VAL A 210 16.81 5.13 6.94
N GLY A 211 17.52 5.15 5.81
CA GLY A 211 18.81 4.44 5.62
C GLY A 211 18.69 2.91 5.58
N GLN A 212 17.49 2.37 5.35
CA GLN A 212 17.24 0.92 5.30
C GLN A 212 16.08 0.58 4.35
N PRO A 213 15.92 -0.72 3.97
CA PRO A 213 14.76 -1.14 3.17
C PRO A 213 13.44 -0.75 3.85
N LEU A 214 12.52 -0.15 3.07
CA LEU A 214 11.25 0.36 3.60
C LEU A 214 10.40 -0.73 4.28
N ALA A 215 10.47 -1.97 3.80
CA ALA A 215 9.76 -3.09 4.39
C ALA A 215 10.30 -3.46 5.79
N ASP A 216 11.61 -3.33 6.01
CA ASP A 216 12.23 -3.58 7.33
C ASP A 216 11.89 -2.44 8.31
N TYR A 217 11.91 -1.19 7.84
CA TYR A 217 11.44 -0.05 8.63
C TYR A 217 9.96 -0.19 9.01
N ALA A 218 9.09 -0.55 8.06
CA ALA A 218 7.68 -0.79 8.31
C ALA A 218 7.45 -1.91 9.32
N ARG A 219 8.21 -3.01 9.21
CA ARG A 219 8.17 -4.11 10.18
C ARG A 219 8.43 -3.61 11.59
N ALA A 220 9.57 -2.97 11.80
CA ALA A 220 10.04 -2.59 13.12
C ALA A 220 9.21 -1.45 13.74
N ARG A 221 8.81 -0.46 12.91
CA ARG A 221 8.24 0.79 13.42
C ARG A 221 6.72 0.85 13.38
N LEU A 222 6.06 0.01 12.56
CA LEU A 222 4.59 0.05 12.42
C LEU A 222 3.97 -1.32 12.68
N PHE A 223 4.43 -2.35 12.00
CA PHE A 223 3.72 -3.62 11.99
C PHE A 223 3.89 -4.42 13.29
N GLU A 224 5.11 -4.63 13.76
CA GLU A 224 5.37 -5.39 14.99
C GLU A 224 4.74 -4.75 16.23
N PRO A 225 4.81 -3.42 16.45
CA PRO A 225 4.09 -2.77 17.56
C PRO A 225 2.58 -3.02 17.51
N LEU A 226 1.98 -3.10 16.32
CA LEU A 226 0.56 -3.39 16.11
C LEU A 226 0.22 -4.89 16.18
N GLY A 227 1.19 -5.77 16.39
CA GLY A 227 1.00 -7.21 16.39
C GLY A 227 0.89 -7.84 15.00
N ILE A 228 1.13 -7.06 13.94
CA ILE A 228 1.14 -7.53 12.54
C ILE A 228 2.51 -8.15 12.26
N ARG A 229 2.58 -9.47 12.22
CA ARG A 229 3.83 -10.21 12.00
C ARG A 229 3.96 -10.75 10.59
N ARG A 230 2.83 -10.94 9.92
CA ARG A 230 2.75 -11.49 8.56
C ARG A 230 2.35 -10.39 7.59
N PHE A 231 3.23 -10.13 6.65
CA PHE A 231 2.98 -9.30 5.48
C PHE A 231 3.94 -9.68 4.36
N ALA A 232 3.60 -9.32 3.15
CA ALA A 232 4.52 -9.35 2.02
C ALA A 232 4.48 -7.99 1.32
N TRP A 233 5.64 -7.51 0.84
CA TRP A 233 5.70 -6.26 0.09
C TRP A 233 6.46 -6.48 -1.20
N ARG A 234 5.76 -6.30 -2.32
CA ARG A 234 6.36 -6.48 -3.64
C ARG A 234 7.45 -5.44 -3.89
N GLN A 235 8.54 -5.89 -4.46
CA GLN A 235 9.65 -5.06 -4.91
C GLN A 235 9.57 -4.87 -6.43
N GLY A 236 10.04 -3.73 -6.91
CA GLY A 236 10.28 -3.49 -8.33
C GLY A 236 11.59 -4.14 -8.81
N ALA A 237 11.93 -3.92 -10.08
CA ALA A 237 13.13 -4.50 -10.70
C ALA A 237 14.45 -4.05 -10.06
N GLN A 238 14.46 -2.93 -9.33
CA GLN A 238 15.61 -2.43 -8.58
C GLN A 238 15.66 -2.96 -7.13
N GLY A 239 14.79 -3.92 -6.78
CA GLY A 239 14.73 -4.52 -5.45
C GLY A 239 14.16 -3.61 -4.35
N ARG A 240 13.47 -2.52 -4.72
CA ARG A 240 12.89 -1.57 -3.77
C ARG A 240 11.39 -1.77 -3.62
N ALA A 241 10.87 -1.63 -2.39
CA ALA A 241 9.45 -1.74 -2.12
C ALA A 241 8.65 -0.69 -2.92
N LEU A 242 7.56 -1.12 -3.56
CA LEU A 242 6.69 -0.24 -4.34
C LEU A 242 5.78 0.56 -3.40
N GLY A 243 5.80 1.88 -3.49
CA GLY A 243 4.97 2.76 -2.65
C GLY A 243 3.52 2.84 -3.09
N ALA A 244 3.26 2.59 -4.38
CA ALA A 244 1.93 2.72 -4.96
C ALA A 244 1.01 1.53 -4.69
N LEU A 245 1.58 0.34 -4.52
CA LEU A 245 0.86 -0.92 -4.41
C LEU A 245 1.82 -2.05 -3.97
N GLY A 246 1.31 -3.27 -3.85
CA GLY A 246 2.14 -4.46 -3.65
C GLY A 246 2.33 -4.88 -2.19
N LEU A 247 1.76 -4.14 -1.23
CA LEU A 247 1.65 -4.62 0.15
C LEU A 247 0.52 -5.64 0.23
N SER A 248 0.80 -6.79 0.84
CA SER A 248 -0.18 -7.83 1.15
C SER A 248 -0.33 -7.95 2.66
N LEU A 249 -1.57 -7.91 3.13
CA LEU A 249 -1.94 -7.96 4.55
C LEU A 249 -3.12 -8.91 4.75
N SER A 250 -3.28 -9.43 5.96
CA SER A 250 -4.53 -10.06 6.38
C SER A 250 -5.62 -9.00 6.60
N THR A 251 -6.88 -9.39 6.52
CA THR A 251 -8.02 -8.47 6.76
C THR A 251 -8.00 -7.91 8.19
N ARG A 252 -7.60 -8.74 9.15
CA ARG A 252 -7.39 -8.29 10.53
C ARG A 252 -6.27 -7.27 10.64
N ALA A 253 -5.17 -7.44 9.91
CA ALA A 253 -4.08 -6.46 9.88
C ALA A 253 -4.53 -5.12 9.28
N MET A 254 -5.35 -5.16 8.23
CA MET A 254 -5.97 -3.95 7.67
C MET A 254 -6.88 -3.26 8.70
N ALA A 255 -7.71 -4.01 9.43
CA ALA A 255 -8.56 -3.47 10.49
C ALA A 255 -7.74 -2.85 11.63
N ARG A 256 -6.62 -3.46 12.00
CA ARG A 256 -5.70 -2.93 13.03
C ARG A 256 -5.05 -1.60 12.61
N LEU A 257 -4.69 -1.45 11.34
CA LEU A 257 -4.22 -0.17 10.81
C LEU A 257 -5.33 0.90 10.83
N GLY A 258 -6.56 0.51 10.52
CA GLY A 258 -7.72 1.40 10.64
C GLY A 258 -7.99 1.82 12.08
N GLU A 259 -7.84 0.92 13.05
CA GLU A 259 -7.96 1.21 14.48
C GLU A 259 -6.91 2.22 14.95
N LEU A 260 -5.65 2.09 14.51
CA LEU A 260 -4.61 3.09 14.78
C LEU A 260 -5.01 4.48 14.27
N VAL A 261 -5.59 4.56 13.08
CA VAL A 261 -6.07 5.83 12.50
C VAL A 261 -7.27 6.37 13.28
N LEU A 262 -8.22 5.52 13.67
CA LEU A 262 -9.36 5.89 14.51
C LEU A 262 -8.90 6.47 15.84
N ALA A 263 -7.89 5.85 16.45
CA ALA A 263 -7.24 6.29 17.69
C ALA A 263 -6.26 7.48 17.47
N GLN A 264 -6.28 8.12 16.32
CA GLN A 264 -5.43 9.28 16.00
C GLN A 264 -3.93 9.01 16.19
N GLY A 265 -3.49 7.80 15.83
CA GLY A 265 -2.08 7.38 15.93
C GLY A 265 -1.66 6.87 17.30
N GLN A 266 -2.56 6.92 18.30
CA GLN A 266 -2.29 6.36 19.62
C GLN A 266 -2.38 4.84 19.59
N TRP A 267 -1.42 4.20 20.24
CA TRP A 267 -1.39 2.75 20.38
C TRP A 267 -0.87 2.38 21.76
N GLN A 268 -1.70 1.69 22.54
CA GLN A 268 -1.41 1.48 23.96
C GLN A 268 -1.16 2.85 24.63
N ASP A 269 -0.06 3.02 25.36
CA ASP A 269 0.21 4.21 26.16
C ASP A 269 1.10 5.26 25.45
N HIS A 270 1.29 5.15 24.13
CA HIS A 270 2.15 6.08 23.37
C HIS A 270 1.62 6.37 21.97
N ALA A 271 2.05 7.49 21.40
CA ALA A 271 1.79 7.84 20.02
C ALA A 271 2.71 7.02 19.09
N LEU A 272 2.18 5.96 18.48
CA LEU A 272 2.90 5.18 17.48
C LEU A 272 3.12 5.99 16.21
N VAL A 273 2.13 6.77 15.79
CA VAL A 273 2.25 7.80 14.75
C VAL A 273 1.80 9.12 15.35
N PRO A 274 2.53 10.25 15.16
CA PRO A 274 2.17 11.51 15.78
C PRO A 274 0.71 11.91 15.50
N THR A 275 -0.05 12.23 16.54
CA THR A 275 -1.47 12.61 16.43
C THR A 275 -1.68 13.77 15.46
N ALA A 276 -0.79 14.77 15.50
CA ALA A 276 -0.88 15.89 14.57
C ALA A 276 -0.74 15.45 13.10
N PHE A 277 0.12 14.46 12.83
CA PHE A 277 0.28 13.92 11.49
C PHE A 277 -0.96 13.13 11.04
N VAL A 278 -1.48 12.22 11.90
CA VAL A 278 -2.69 11.43 11.56
C VAL A 278 -3.87 12.35 11.32
N ARG A 279 -4.04 13.40 12.13
CA ARG A 279 -5.06 14.43 11.92
C ARG A 279 -4.89 15.09 10.55
N ALA A 280 -3.71 15.60 10.22
CA ALA A 280 -3.43 16.20 8.91
C ALA A 280 -3.65 15.20 7.76
N ALA A 281 -3.29 13.93 7.94
CA ALA A 281 -3.47 12.90 6.94
C ALA A 281 -4.95 12.58 6.67
N THR A 282 -5.82 12.76 7.67
CA THR A 282 -7.26 12.51 7.59
C THR A 282 -8.10 13.79 7.51
N GLU A 283 -7.47 14.95 7.29
CA GLU A 283 -8.10 16.21 6.96
C GLU A 283 -7.83 16.60 5.50
N ARG A 284 -8.68 17.50 4.96
CA ARG A 284 -8.58 17.90 3.56
C ARG A 284 -7.30 18.68 3.29
N GLN A 285 -6.41 18.11 2.51
CA GLN A 285 -5.17 18.71 2.02
C GLN A 285 -5.28 19.12 0.54
N SER A 286 -6.12 18.42 -0.24
CA SER A 286 -6.40 18.77 -1.63
C SER A 286 -7.86 18.53 -1.98
N ALA A 287 -8.31 19.08 -3.12
CA ALA A 287 -9.68 18.88 -3.59
C ALA A 287 -9.99 17.40 -3.87
N GLY A 288 -8.95 16.59 -4.12
CA GLY A 288 -9.13 15.24 -4.59
C GLY A 288 -9.68 15.20 -6.02
N GLY A 289 -10.35 14.10 -6.37
CA GLY A 289 -10.90 13.91 -7.71
C GLY A 289 -10.97 12.44 -8.11
N TYR A 290 -10.78 12.18 -9.41
CA TYR A 290 -10.75 10.81 -9.92
C TYR A 290 -9.67 9.96 -9.22
N PRO A 291 -9.87 8.67 -8.85
CA PRO A 291 -11.02 7.84 -9.23
C PRO A 291 -12.25 7.92 -8.32
N LEU A 292 -12.16 8.40 -7.08
CA LEU A 292 -13.29 8.35 -6.15
C LEU A 292 -14.17 9.61 -6.14
N GLY A 293 -13.73 10.71 -6.77
CA GLY A 293 -14.45 11.98 -6.71
C GLY A 293 -14.50 12.60 -5.32
N ALA A 294 -13.66 12.13 -4.39
CA ALA A 294 -13.64 12.53 -3.00
C ALA A 294 -12.47 13.47 -2.71
N ALA A 295 -12.54 14.26 -1.62
CA ALA A 295 -11.41 15.03 -1.12
C ALA A 295 -10.26 14.11 -0.67
N TYR A 296 -9.05 14.66 -0.57
CA TYR A 296 -7.85 13.90 -0.29
C TYR A 296 -7.00 14.54 0.80
N GLY A 297 -6.53 13.71 1.72
CA GLY A 297 -5.57 14.04 2.75
C GLY A 297 -4.15 13.66 2.37
N TYR A 298 -3.36 13.13 3.30
CA TYR A 298 -2.07 12.54 3.00
C TYR A 298 -2.24 11.04 2.70
N LEU A 299 -2.42 10.73 1.41
CA LEU A 299 -2.64 9.38 0.87
C LEU A 299 -3.88 8.66 1.46
N TRP A 300 -4.83 9.42 1.97
CA TRP A 300 -6.14 8.98 2.43
C TRP A 300 -7.24 9.71 1.67
N TRP A 301 -8.24 8.99 1.22
CA TRP A 301 -9.48 9.54 0.70
C TRP A 301 -10.39 9.97 1.85
N LEU A 302 -11.19 11.01 1.64
CA LEU A 302 -12.02 11.57 2.69
C LEU A 302 -13.49 11.57 2.26
N GLY A 303 -14.34 10.92 3.07
CA GLY A 303 -15.78 10.97 2.89
C GLY A 303 -16.39 12.33 3.24
N ALA A 304 -17.66 12.53 2.91
CA ALA A 304 -18.36 13.79 3.09
C ALA A 304 -18.79 14.08 4.54
N SER A 305 -18.71 13.12 5.46
CA SER A 305 -19.21 13.25 6.84
C SER A 305 -18.47 14.32 7.64
N ALA A 306 -19.22 15.27 8.24
CA ALA A 306 -18.74 16.24 9.21
C ALA A 306 -19.24 15.86 10.62
N PRO A 307 -18.60 16.30 11.74
CA PRO A 307 -17.41 17.16 11.85
C PRO A 307 -16.08 16.43 11.67
N ARG A 308 -16.03 15.10 11.88
CA ARG A 308 -14.87 14.27 11.61
C ARG A 308 -15.15 13.45 10.35
N ARG A 309 -14.41 13.73 9.31
CA ARG A 309 -14.57 13.04 8.03
C ARG A 309 -14.21 11.57 8.14
N THR A 310 -14.94 10.74 7.43
CA THR A 310 -14.54 9.36 7.18
C THR A 310 -13.22 9.33 6.45
N ALA A 311 -12.25 8.57 6.93
CA ALA A 311 -10.99 8.34 6.25
C ALA A 311 -11.01 6.97 5.57
N MET A 312 -10.59 6.92 4.31
CA MET A 312 -10.67 5.72 3.49
C MET A 312 -9.34 5.44 2.80
N ALA A 313 -8.78 4.26 3.04
CA ALA A 313 -7.77 3.68 2.16
C ALA A 313 -8.47 2.79 1.14
N ASN A 314 -8.19 3.02 -0.15
CA ASN A 314 -8.82 2.31 -1.26
C ASN A 314 -7.79 1.61 -2.14
N GLY A 315 -8.04 0.36 -2.48
CA GLY A 315 -7.29 -0.45 -3.44
C GLY A 315 -8.16 -1.00 -4.55
N TYR A 316 -7.56 -1.15 -5.73
CA TYR A 316 -8.22 -1.66 -6.93
C TYR A 316 -8.95 -2.98 -6.68
N GLY A 317 -10.17 -3.12 -7.21
CA GLY A 317 -11.02 -4.29 -7.06
C GLY A 317 -11.85 -4.30 -5.78
N GLY A 318 -11.72 -3.32 -4.88
CA GLY A 318 -12.52 -3.21 -3.66
C GLY A 318 -11.79 -3.63 -2.39
N GLN A 319 -10.51 -3.26 -2.27
CA GLN A 319 -9.76 -3.36 -1.04
C GLN A 319 -9.99 -2.09 -0.22
N TRP A 320 -10.45 -2.20 1.01
CA TRP A 320 -10.82 -1.04 1.83
C TRP A 320 -10.31 -1.14 3.26
N ILE A 321 -9.77 -0.03 3.78
CA ILE A 321 -9.80 0.31 5.20
C ILE A 321 -10.68 1.56 5.31
N TYR A 322 -11.81 1.42 5.98
CA TYR A 322 -12.81 2.48 6.14
C TYR A 322 -12.91 2.84 7.62
N VAL A 323 -12.58 4.08 7.96
CA VAL A 323 -12.55 4.58 9.34
C VAL A 323 -13.62 5.64 9.49
N HIS A 324 -14.58 5.42 10.41
CA HIS A 324 -15.71 6.32 10.66
C HIS A 324 -15.73 6.78 12.12
N PRO A 325 -14.97 7.87 12.46
CA PRO A 325 -14.82 8.29 13.85
C PRO A 325 -16.13 8.58 14.59
N PRO A 326 -17.14 9.25 13.98
CA PRO A 326 -18.42 9.48 14.67
C PRO A 326 -19.18 8.22 15.09
N LEU A 327 -18.91 7.08 14.47
CA LEU A 327 -19.54 5.80 14.82
C LEU A 327 -18.62 4.88 15.62
N ASP A 328 -17.39 5.31 15.94
CA ASP A 328 -16.37 4.46 16.52
C ASP A 328 -16.23 3.12 15.76
N LEU A 329 -16.14 3.24 14.42
CA LEU A 329 -16.24 2.13 13.50
C LEU A 329 -15.01 2.07 12.57
N VAL A 330 -14.46 0.86 12.43
CA VAL A 330 -13.51 0.50 11.38
C VAL A 330 -14.03 -0.69 10.61
N VAL A 331 -13.94 -0.62 9.28
CA VAL A 331 -14.28 -1.75 8.41
C VAL A 331 -13.12 -2.03 7.48
N ALA A 332 -12.63 -3.26 7.48
CA ALA A 332 -11.68 -3.76 6.50
C ALA A 332 -12.37 -4.76 5.57
N VAL A 333 -12.25 -4.54 4.27
CA VAL A 333 -12.81 -5.41 3.23
C VAL A 333 -11.72 -5.76 2.23
N THR A 334 -11.67 -7.03 1.83
CA THR A 334 -10.95 -7.45 0.64
C THR A 334 -11.91 -8.01 -0.39
N SER A 335 -11.59 -7.80 -1.65
CA SER A 335 -12.41 -8.26 -2.78
C SER A 335 -11.54 -8.82 -3.89
N ARG A 336 -12.14 -9.48 -4.89
CA ARG A 336 -11.44 -9.92 -6.09
C ARG A 336 -10.83 -8.71 -6.81
N ARG A 337 -9.65 -8.91 -7.38
CA ARG A 337 -8.90 -7.85 -8.08
C ARG A 337 -9.10 -7.93 -9.59
N THR A 338 -10.36 -7.86 -10.02
CA THR A 338 -10.72 -7.89 -11.44
C THR A 338 -11.38 -6.58 -11.87
N PRO A 339 -11.37 -6.26 -13.16
CA PRO A 339 -12.09 -5.09 -13.68
C PRO A 339 -13.59 -5.12 -13.34
N GLU A 340 -14.21 -6.30 -13.36
CA GLU A 340 -15.62 -6.49 -13.05
C GLU A 340 -15.88 -6.22 -11.55
N SER A 341 -15.01 -6.69 -10.65
CA SER A 341 -15.11 -6.40 -9.22
C SER A 341 -14.95 -4.90 -8.95
N ALA A 342 -14.00 -4.26 -9.61
CA ALA A 342 -13.80 -2.82 -9.52
C ALA A 342 -15.04 -2.05 -10.00
N ALA A 343 -15.65 -2.47 -11.11
CA ALA A 343 -16.84 -1.84 -11.68
C ALA A 343 -18.08 -2.04 -10.79
N ARG A 344 -18.24 -3.22 -10.18
CA ARG A 344 -19.39 -3.49 -9.30
C ARG A 344 -19.31 -2.78 -7.95
N GLY A 345 -18.12 -2.47 -7.46
CA GLY A 345 -17.91 -1.72 -6.22
C GLY A 345 -18.54 -2.36 -4.96
N GLN A 346 -18.67 -3.69 -4.92
CA GLN A 346 -19.39 -4.42 -3.86
C GLN A 346 -18.84 -4.14 -2.46
N GLY A 347 -17.52 -3.99 -2.31
CA GLY A 347 -16.89 -3.71 -1.01
C GLY A 347 -17.35 -2.38 -0.41
N LEU A 348 -17.36 -1.30 -1.19
CA LEU A 348 -17.86 -0.01 -0.71
C LEU A 348 -19.37 -0.02 -0.48
N SER A 349 -20.12 -0.66 -1.39
CA SER A 349 -21.57 -0.82 -1.24
C SER A 349 -21.94 -1.54 0.06
N LEU A 350 -21.23 -2.63 0.41
CA LEU A 350 -21.38 -3.34 1.68
C LEU A 350 -21.15 -2.40 2.88
N ILE A 351 -20.09 -1.59 2.82
CA ILE A 351 -19.78 -0.66 3.91
C ILE A 351 -20.89 0.39 4.07
N GLU A 352 -21.25 1.09 2.98
CA GLU A 352 -22.08 2.27 3.05
C GLU A 352 -23.58 1.97 3.12
N ARG A 353 -24.04 0.84 2.54
CA ARG A 353 -25.46 0.49 2.50
C ARG A 353 -25.89 -0.50 3.56
N ASP A 354 -24.93 -1.27 4.10
CA ASP A 354 -25.25 -2.31 5.09
C ASP A 354 -24.62 -2.02 6.44
N ILE A 355 -23.28 -1.84 6.50
CA ILE A 355 -22.58 -1.77 7.79
C ILE A 355 -22.82 -0.42 8.48
N VAL A 356 -22.59 0.69 7.79
CA VAL A 356 -22.75 2.03 8.38
C VAL A 356 -24.17 2.27 8.87
N PRO A 357 -25.26 2.02 8.09
CA PRO A 357 -26.62 2.18 8.59
C PRO A 357 -26.94 1.27 9.77
N THR A 358 -26.47 0.02 9.73
CA THR A 358 -26.67 -0.92 10.85
C THR A 358 -26.09 -0.37 12.16
N VAL A 359 -24.86 0.16 12.13
CA VAL A 359 -24.22 0.76 13.32
C VAL A 359 -24.93 2.05 13.75
N GLN A 360 -25.45 2.85 12.81
CA GLN A 360 -26.23 4.04 13.14
C GLN A 360 -27.51 3.71 13.93
N HIS A 361 -28.15 2.58 13.62
CA HIS A 361 -29.35 2.10 14.35
C HIS A 361 -29.04 1.43 15.70
N MET A 362 -27.77 1.15 15.99
CA MET A 362 -27.33 0.63 17.29
C MET A 362 -27.11 1.72 18.36
N ARG A 363 -27.33 2.98 18.03
CA ARG A 363 -27.14 4.12 18.96
C ARG A 363 -28.28 4.29 19.92
#